data_ca505f21882b5ce3a9bb09d9049a7877
#
_entry.id   ca505f21882b5ce3a9bb09d9049a7877
#
_cell.length_a   1.000
_cell.length_b   1.000
_cell.length_c   1.000
_cell.angle_alpha   90.00
_cell.angle_beta   90.00
_cell.angle_gamma   90.00
#
_symmetry.space_group_name_H-M   'P 1'
#
loop_
_entity.id
_entity.type
_entity.pdbx_description
1 polymer ?
#
loop_
_entity_poly.entity_id
_entity_poly.type
_entity_poly.pdbx_seq_one_letter_code
_entity_poly.pdbx_strand_id
1 'polypeptide(L)'
;MKAARPHRKIAGLVAARGLAAFLGAFSLLNSIARILSAAPGQDVWWIDLSLVPGWAAGAFSLCAAVLLLWWAWTPSAGGARRGATVGAAAALAVAACANSVGFYQAWRAGSIAPALPFPVSLLIAIGFAWIAREALRAHAKTVVRASRPWAIAVAVAMLGVFPLAQMAFFGGTDYRRHADVAVVFGARAYANGVLSTSLEDRVRTAADLYRSGLVPRLIMSGGVDTSAMDETVAMRDRAVALGVPASAIDLDNWGENTDASVAGTVPMLERDHATTVLAVSQFYHLPRIKLAYRAAGWDVQTVPATVSRYIDQTPLSMAREVPAFWLYWAASLIGPGPRGD
;
A
#
# COMPACT_ATOMS: atom_id res chain seq x y z
N MET A 1 -11.07 -0.80 -44.97
CA MET A 1 -11.10 -0.94 -43.47
C MET A 1 -9.96 -1.81 -42.93
N LYS A 2 -8.66 -1.51 -43.18
CA LYS A 2 -7.50 -2.35 -42.76
C LYS A 2 -6.30 -1.56 -42.17
N ALA A 3 -6.41 -0.24 -41.92
CA ALA A 3 -5.30 0.59 -41.43
C ALA A 3 -5.13 0.70 -39.91
N ALA A 4 -6.05 0.19 -39.09
CA ALA A 4 -6.03 0.34 -37.63
C ALA A 4 -5.11 -0.69 -36.86
N ARG A 5 -4.49 -1.64 -37.57
CA ARG A 5 -3.72 -2.73 -36.93
C ARG A 5 -2.29 -2.37 -36.46
N PRO A 6 -1.48 -1.51 -37.12
CA PRO A 6 -0.12 -1.23 -36.66
C PRO A 6 -0.07 -0.41 -35.36
N HIS A 7 -0.91 0.62 -35.20
CA HIS A 7 -0.93 1.47 -34.01
C HIS A 7 -1.32 0.68 -32.73
N ARG A 8 -2.27 -0.23 -32.80
CA ARG A 8 -2.65 -1.09 -31.67
C ARG A 8 -1.52 -2.03 -31.21
N LYS A 9 -0.70 -2.53 -32.16
CA LYS A 9 0.44 -3.40 -31.82
C LYS A 9 1.55 -2.64 -31.11
N ILE A 10 1.80 -1.38 -31.48
CA ILE A 10 2.80 -0.54 -30.82
C ILE A 10 2.32 -0.15 -29.43
N ALA A 11 1.07 0.25 -29.24
CA ALA A 11 0.51 0.62 -27.95
C ALA A 11 0.57 -0.54 -26.93
N GLY A 12 0.25 -1.77 -27.36
CA GLY A 12 0.35 -2.95 -26.51
C GLY A 12 1.77 -3.23 -26.02
N LEU A 13 2.75 -3.13 -26.93
CA LEU A 13 4.16 -3.30 -26.58
C LEU A 13 4.65 -2.17 -25.65
N VAL A 14 4.26 -0.92 -25.90
CA VAL A 14 4.61 0.24 -25.06
C VAL A 14 4.15 0.02 -23.62
N ALA A 15 2.86 -0.29 -23.44
CA ALA A 15 2.29 -0.49 -22.12
C ALA A 15 2.93 -1.67 -21.37
N ALA A 16 3.12 -2.81 -22.04
CA ALA A 16 3.76 -3.99 -21.44
C ALA A 16 5.22 -3.72 -21.05
N ARG A 17 5.98 -2.98 -21.87
CA ARG A 17 7.37 -2.60 -21.57
C ARG A 17 7.46 -1.62 -20.41
N GLY A 18 6.58 -0.62 -20.36
CA GLY A 18 6.55 0.34 -19.27
C GLY A 18 6.18 -0.32 -17.94
N LEU A 19 5.17 -1.18 -17.94
CA LEU A 19 4.78 -1.95 -16.77
C LEU A 19 5.91 -2.90 -16.30
N ALA A 20 6.56 -3.62 -17.23
CA ALA A 20 7.68 -4.49 -16.90
C ALA A 20 8.89 -3.71 -16.37
N ALA A 21 9.17 -2.51 -16.91
CA ALA A 21 10.23 -1.65 -16.40
C ALA A 21 9.94 -1.17 -14.98
N PHE A 22 8.71 -0.71 -14.71
CA PHE A 22 8.30 -0.25 -13.38
C PHE A 22 8.33 -1.38 -12.35
N LEU A 23 7.63 -2.48 -12.59
CA LEU A 23 7.58 -3.62 -11.68
C LEU A 23 8.94 -4.28 -11.48
N GLY A 24 9.73 -4.38 -12.55
CA GLY A 24 11.11 -4.89 -12.48
C GLY A 24 12.00 -4.01 -11.62
N ALA A 25 11.95 -2.68 -11.78
CA ALA A 25 12.71 -1.75 -10.95
C ALA A 25 12.26 -1.78 -9.49
N PHE A 26 10.97 -1.79 -9.25
CA PHE A 26 10.40 -1.88 -7.90
C PHE A 26 10.84 -3.16 -7.19
N SER A 27 10.72 -4.32 -7.84
CA SER A 27 11.16 -5.60 -7.25
C SER A 27 12.67 -5.68 -7.09
N LEU A 28 13.46 -5.11 -8.00
CA LEU A 28 14.91 -5.07 -7.88
C LEU A 28 15.34 -4.27 -6.64
N LEU A 29 14.78 -3.08 -6.44
CA LEU A 29 15.09 -2.23 -5.29
C LEU A 29 14.69 -2.90 -3.97
N ASN A 30 13.52 -3.53 -3.91
CA ASN A 30 13.09 -4.32 -2.75
C ASN A 30 14.01 -5.51 -2.48
N SER A 31 14.46 -6.21 -3.53
CA SER A 31 15.38 -7.35 -3.39
C SER A 31 16.77 -6.92 -2.90
N ILE A 32 17.29 -5.78 -3.40
CA ILE A 32 18.55 -5.19 -2.94
C ILE A 32 18.42 -4.78 -1.47
N ALA A 33 17.35 -4.09 -1.09
CA ALA A 33 17.13 -3.68 0.30
C ALA A 33 17.08 -4.88 1.24
N ARG A 34 16.41 -5.96 0.87
CA ARG A 34 16.36 -7.21 1.65
C ARG A 34 17.75 -7.82 1.87
N ILE A 35 18.61 -7.75 0.86
CA ILE A 35 19.98 -8.29 0.95
C ILE A 35 20.86 -7.41 1.86
N LEU A 36 20.72 -6.09 1.75
CA LEU A 36 21.59 -5.14 2.44
C LEU A 36 21.21 -4.86 3.89
N SER A 37 19.90 -4.82 4.19
CA SER A 37 19.38 -4.37 5.49
C SER A 37 18.59 -5.44 6.25
N ALA A 38 18.51 -6.67 5.74
CA ALA A 38 17.62 -7.72 6.27
C ALA A 38 16.15 -7.26 6.42
N ALA A 39 15.79 -6.12 5.82
CA ALA A 39 14.44 -5.61 5.84
C ALA A 39 13.49 -6.61 5.13
N PRO A 40 12.29 -6.85 5.65
CA PRO A 40 11.33 -7.71 4.98
C PRO A 40 10.98 -7.14 3.62
N GLY A 41 10.93 -8.01 2.61
CA GLY A 41 10.62 -7.60 1.25
C GLY A 41 9.25 -6.93 1.17
N GLN A 42 9.21 -5.79 0.48
CA GLN A 42 7.99 -5.03 0.26
C GLN A 42 7.22 -5.50 -0.99
N ASP A 43 7.57 -6.69 -1.51
CA ASP A 43 6.88 -7.27 -2.69
C ASP A 43 5.39 -7.50 -2.44
N VAL A 44 5.00 -7.71 -1.20
CA VAL A 44 3.60 -7.81 -0.74
C VAL A 44 2.72 -6.63 -1.18
N TRP A 45 3.29 -5.46 -1.48
CA TRP A 45 2.54 -4.31 -2.00
C TRP A 45 1.94 -4.53 -3.38
N TRP A 46 2.44 -5.50 -4.13
CA TRP A 46 1.88 -5.83 -5.44
C TRP A 46 1.72 -7.33 -5.65
N ILE A 47 2.52 -8.17 -5.00
CA ILE A 47 2.41 -9.64 -5.05
C ILE A 47 2.88 -10.23 -3.73
N ASP A 48 2.07 -11.10 -3.15
CA ASP A 48 2.42 -11.89 -1.98
C ASP A 48 2.93 -13.26 -2.42
N LEU A 49 4.16 -13.58 -2.04
CA LEU A 49 4.85 -14.85 -2.28
C LEU A 49 5.06 -15.63 -0.97
N SER A 50 4.33 -15.31 0.10
CA SER A 50 4.49 -15.95 1.42
C SER A 50 4.25 -17.46 1.43
N LEU A 51 3.56 -18.00 0.42
CA LEU A 51 3.40 -19.46 0.22
C LEU A 51 4.69 -20.17 -0.19
N VAL A 52 5.73 -19.42 -0.58
CA VAL A 52 7.04 -19.94 -1.00
C VAL A 52 8.06 -19.64 0.09
N PRO A 53 8.99 -20.57 0.42
CA PRO A 53 10.05 -20.31 1.38
C PRO A 53 10.78 -18.99 1.07
N GLY A 54 11.05 -18.15 2.08
CA GLY A 54 11.51 -16.78 1.91
C GLY A 54 12.76 -16.61 1.04
N TRP A 55 13.73 -17.55 1.13
CA TRP A 55 14.91 -17.57 0.27
C TRP A 55 14.56 -17.81 -1.21
N ALA A 56 13.61 -18.72 -1.48
CA ALA A 56 13.18 -19.06 -2.84
C ALA A 56 12.34 -17.92 -3.45
N ALA A 57 11.44 -17.31 -2.65
CA ALA A 57 10.70 -16.11 -3.03
C ALA A 57 11.64 -14.95 -3.37
N GLY A 58 12.67 -14.72 -2.54
CA GLY A 58 13.68 -13.69 -2.78
C GLY A 58 14.51 -13.92 -4.03
N ALA A 59 15.01 -15.13 -4.24
CA ALA A 59 15.75 -15.50 -5.44
C ALA A 59 14.88 -15.38 -6.71
N PHE A 60 13.63 -15.83 -6.64
CA PHE A 60 12.68 -15.71 -7.74
C PHE A 60 12.37 -14.22 -8.05
N SER A 61 12.08 -13.40 -7.05
CA SER A 61 11.80 -11.97 -7.22
C SER A 61 12.98 -11.25 -7.89
N LEU A 62 14.21 -11.53 -7.46
CA LEU A 62 15.42 -10.94 -8.05
C LEU A 62 15.60 -11.37 -9.51
N CYS A 63 15.50 -12.67 -9.81
CA CYS A 63 15.61 -13.19 -11.18
C CYS A 63 14.50 -12.62 -12.09
N ALA A 64 13.27 -12.59 -11.61
CA ALA A 64 12.14 -12.03 -12.35
C ALA A 64 12.33 -10.53 -12.62
N ALA A 65 12.79 -9.77 -11.63
CA ALA A 65 13.09 -8.34 -11.77
C ALA A 65 14.11 -8.08 -12.88
N VAL A 66 15.23 -8.82 -12.88
CA VAL A 66 16.27 -8.71 -13.92
C VAL A 66 15.72 -9.08 -15.30
N LEU A 67 14.96 -10.16 -15.41
CA LEU A 67 14.35 -10.60 -16.67
C LEU A 67 13.34 -9.57 -17.22
N LEU A 68 12.50 -9.00 -16.36
CA LEU A 68 11.53 -7.96 -16.72
C LEU A 68 12.24 -6.70 -17.22
N LEU A 69 13.25 -6.21 -16.51
CA LEU A 69 14.03 -5.04 -16.91
C LEU A 69 14.76 -5.28 -18.22
N TRP A 70 15.39 -6.43 -18.35
CA TRP A 70 16.09 -6.79 -19.59
C TRP A 70 15.14 -6.86 -20.76
N TRP A 71 13.98 -7.51 -20.59
CA TRP A 71 12.95 -7.57 -21.64
C TRP A 71 12.37 -6.18 -21.96
N ALA A 72 12.09 -5.38 -20.94
CA ALA A 72 11.61 -4.01 -21.16
C ALA A 72 12.57 -3.19 -22.03
N TRP A 73 13.87 -3.41 -21.89
CA TRP A 73 14.89 -2.73 -22.69
C TRP A 73 15.10 -3.35 -24.07
N THR A 74 15.12 -4.68 -24.17
CA THR A 74 15.39 -5.45 -25.40
C THR A 74 14.36 -6.55 -25.64
N PRO A 75 13.11 -6.22 -26.04
CA PRO A 75 12.02 -7.20 -26.16
C PRO A 75 12.15 -8.16 -27.34
N SER A 76 13.10 -7.97 -28.24
CA SER A 76 13.29 -8.78 -29.46
C SER A 76 14.22 -9.97 -29.27
N ALA A 77 14.43 -10.45 -28.04
CA ALA A 77 15.27 -11.61 -27.81
C ALA A 77 14.65 -12.92 -28.31
N GLY A 78 15.48 -13.72 -28.92
CA GLY A 78 15.14 -15.12 -29.27
C GLY A 78 15.61 -16.12 -28.21
N GLY A 79 15.24 -17.39 -28.40
CA GLY A 79 15.79 -18.52 -27.64
C GLY A 79 15.48 -18.53 -26.15
N ALA A 80 16.42 -19.01 -25.33
CA ALA A 80 16.27 -19.26 -23.90
C ALA A 80 15.82 -18.04 -23.10
N ARG A 81 16.32 -16.83 -23.40
CA ARG A 81 15.93 -15.61 -22.70
C ARG A 81 14.44 -15.28 -22.85
N ARG A 82 13.89 -15.47 -24.06
CA ARG A 82 12.47 -15.28 -24.32
C ARG A 82 11.64 -16.27 -23.47
N GLY A 83 12.05 -17.54 -23.47
CA GLY A 83 11.40 -18.56 -22.65
C GLY A 83 11.44 -18.24 -21.16
N ALA A 84 12.60 -17.80 -20.64
CA ALA A 84 12.75 -17.40 -19.26
C ALA A 84 11.87 -16.19 -18.88
N THR A 85 11.80 -15.14 -19.73
CA THR A 85 10.92 -14.00 -19.48
C THR A 85 9.44 -14.39 -19.47
N VAL A 86 9.02 -15.22 -20.42
CA VAL A 86 7.63 -15.72 -20.48
C VAL A 86 7.33 -16.56 -19.26
N GLY A 87 8.25 -17.47 -18.87
CA GLY A 87 8.11 -18.32 -17.69
C GLY A 87 7.98 -17.50 -16.40
N ALA A 88 8.86 -16.49 -16.22
CA ALA A 88 8.81 -15.60 -15.06
C ALA A 88 7.50 -14.80 -15.01
N ALA A 89 7.09 -14.18 -16.13
CA ALA A 89 5.84 -13.43 -16.19
C ALA A 89 4.61 -14.32 -15.98
N ALA A 90 4.61 -15.54 -16.52
CA ALA A 90 3.53 -16.51 -16.29
C ALA A 90 3.47 -16.96 -14.82
N ALA A 91 4.60 -17.23 -14.18
CA ALA A 91 4.66 -17.58 -12.76
C ALA A 91 4.16 -16.45 -11.87
N LEU A 92 4.55 -15.19 -12.16
CA LEU A 92 4.04 -13.99 -11.46
C LEU A 92 2.52 -13.82 -11.69
N ALA A 93 2.01 -14.07 -12.90
CA ALA A 93 0.57 -14.04 -13.17
C ALA A 93 -0.18 -15.10 -12.34
N VAL A 94 0.34 -16.32 -12.26
CA VAL A 94 -0.25 -17.40 -11.44
C VAL A 94 -0.25 -17.03 -9.97
N ALA A 95 0.87 -16.52 -9.43
CA ALA A 95 0.95 -16.08 -8.04
C ALA A 95 -0.05 -14.95 -7.76
N ALA A 96 -0.18 -13.97 -8.65
CA ALA A 96 -1.16 -12.89 -8.52
C ALA A 96 -2.62 -13.40 -8.60
N CYS A 97 -2.89 -14.44 -9.40
CA CYS A 97 -4.19 -15.12 -9.39
C CYS A 97 -4.45 -15.82 -8.06
N ALA A 98 -3.44 -16.50 -7.48
CA ALA A 98 -3.57 -17.12 -6.15
C ALA A 98 -3.86 -16.07 -5.06
N ASN A 99 -3.17 -14.91 -5.10
CA ASN A 99 -3.48 -13.79 -4.20
C ASN A 99 -4.92 -13.28 -4.39
N SER A 100 -5.43 -13.26 -5.62
CA SER A 100 -6.82 -12.87 -5.89
C SER A 100 -7.80 -13.88 -5.28
N VAL A 101 -7.50 -15.18 -5.34
CA VAL A 101 -8.31 -16.21 -4.67
C VAL A 101 -8.30 -15.99 -3.15
N GLY A 102 -7.13 -15.76 -2.56
CA GLY A 102 -7.01 -15.43 -1.12
C GLY A 102 -7.83 -14.21 -0.72
N PHE A 103 -7.82 -13.15 -1.53
CA PHE A 103 -8.66 -11.98 -1.31
C PHE A 103 -10.16 -12.33 -1.25
N TYR A 104 -10.67 -13.10 -2.22
CA TYR A 104 -12.09 -13.49 -2.23
C TYR A 104 -12.44 -14.45 -1.09
N GLN A 105 -11.52 -15.32 -0.68
CA GLN A 105 -11.69 -16.16 0.50
C GLN A 105 -11.80 -15.32 1.78
N ALA A 106 -10.89 -14.36 1.98
CA ALA A 106 -10.92 -13.45 3.12
C ALA A 106 -12.19 -12.59 3.14
N TRP A 107 -12.63 -12.10 1.98
CA TRP A 107 -13.88 -11.34 1.88
C TRP A 107 -15.11 -12.19 2.21
N ARG A 108 -15.20 -13.42 1.67
CA ARG A 108 -16.30 -14.35 2.00
C ARG A 108 -16.32 -14.76 3.46
N ALA A 109 -15.15 -14.88 4.09
CA ALA A 109 -15.02 -15.17 5.51
C ALA A 109 -15.32 -13.96 6.41
N GLY A 110 -15.58 -12.77 5.85
CA GLY A 110 -15.79 -11.53 6.61
C GLY A 110 -14.54 -10.99 7.28
N SER A 111 -13.34 -11.50 6.93
CA SER A 111 -12.07 -11.05 7.50
C SER A 111 -11.61 -9.70 6.94
N ILE A 112 -12.16 -9.27 5.82
CA ILE A 112 -11.94 -7.97 5.18
C ILE A 112 -13.24 -7.44 4.59
N ALA A 113 -13.37 -6.12 4.51
CA ALA A 113 -14.46 -5.44 3.80
C ALA A 113 -13.87 -4.46 2.77
N PRO A 114 -13.67 -4.88 1.52
CA PRO A 114 -13.07 -4.04 0.50
C PRO A 114 -14.06 -3.03 -0.08
N ALA A 115 -13.59 -1.79 -0.35
CA ALA A 115 -14.39 -0.79 -1.06
C ALA A 115 -14.58 -1.13 -2.55
N LEU A 116 -13.64 -1.85 -3.15
CA LEU A 116 -13.69 -2.28 -4.55
C LEU A 116 -13.92 -3.79 -4.64
N PRO A 117 -14.80 -4.28 -5.56
CA PRO A 117 -15.18 -5.69 -5.62
C PRO A 117 -14.12 -6.60 -6.27
N PHE A 118 -12.94 -6.09 -6.54
CA PHE A 118 -11.82 -6.85 -7.11
C PHE A 118 -10.49 -6.36 -6.53
N PRO A 119 -9.52 -7.28 -6.32
CA PRO A 119 -8.22 -6.93 -5.75
C PRO A 119 -7.25 -6.35 -6.79
N VAL A 120 -6.26 -5.60 -6.33
CA VAL A 120 -5.16 -5.13 -7.18
C VAL A 120 -4.38 -6.30 -7.82
N SER A 121 -4.30 -7.44 -7.14
CA SER A 121 -3.63 -8.65 -7.65
C SER A 121 -4.26 -9.16 -8.95
N LEU A 122 -5.55 -8.98 -9.18
CA LEU A 122 -6.18 -9.31 -10.45
C LEU A 122 -5.66 -8.44 -11.60
N LEU A 123 -5.49 -7.12 -11.35
CA LEU A 123 -4.91 -6.20 -12.34
C LEU A 123 -3.44 -6.56 -12.62
N ILE A 124 -2.70 -6.94 -11.59
CA ILE A 124 -1.32 -7.41 -11.70
C ILE A 124 -1.25 -8.70 -12.52
N ALA A 125 -2.14 -9.67 -12.28
CA ALA A 125 -2.23 -10.90 -13.07
C ALA A 125 -2.46 -10.62 -14.56
N ILE A 126 -3.41 -9.73 -14.87
CA ILE A 126 -3.68 -9.28 -16.25
C ILE A 126 -2.44 -8.60 -16.85
N GLY A 127 -1.76 -7.75 -16.10
CA GLY A 127 -0.53 -7.09 -16.53
C GLY A 127 0.59 -8.08 -16.88
N PHE A 128 0.83 -9.08 -16.04
CA PHE A 128 1.83 -10.11 -16.31
C PHE A 128 1.44 -11.04 -17.45
N ALA A 129 0.18 -11.43 -17.56
CA ALA A 129 -0.31 -12.17 -18.72
C ALA A 129 -0.11 -11.37 -20.02
N TRP A 130 -0.30 -10.07 -19.97
CA TRP A 130 -0.02 -9.18 -21.08
C TRP A 130 1.47 -9.11 -21.42
N ILE A 131 2.35 -8.96 -20.43
CA ILE A 131 3.81 -9.00 -20.61
C ILE A 131 4.23 -10.32 -21.25
N ALA A 132 3.75 -11.46 -20.76
CA ALA A 132 4.02 -12.79 -21.29
C ALA A 132 3.57 -12.90 -22.76
N ARG A 133 2.37 -12.44 -23.08
CA ARG A 133 1.83 -12.40 -24.45
C ARG A 133 2.68 -11.54 -25.39
N GLU A 134 3.10 -10.36 -24.97
CA GLU A 134 3.96 -9.50 -25.79
C GLU A 134 5.38 -10.05 -25.89
N ALA A 135 5.89 -10.78 -24.88
CA ALA A 135 7.17 -11.47 -24.95
C ALA A 135 7.14 -12.65 -25.91
N LEU A 136 6.01 -13.32 -26.09
CA LEU A 136 5.84 -14.39 -27.10
C LEU A 136 5.85 -13.85 -28.53
N ARG A 137 5.57 -12.56 -28.77
CA ARG A 137 5.50 -11.95 -30.09
C ARG A 137 6.89 -11.56 -30.57
N ALA A 138 7.12 -11.71 -31.89
CA ALA A 138 8.28 -11.13 -32.54
C ALA A 138 7.96 -9.68 -32.90
N HIS A 139 8.87 -8.77 -32.51
CA HIS A 139 8.77 -7.35 -32.83
C HIS A 139 9.94 -6.91 -33.71
N ALA A 140 9.65 -6.15 -34.76
CA ALA A 140 10.70 -5.55 -35.60
C ALA A 140 11.57 -4.59 -34.78
N LYS A 141 12.89 -4.55 -35.04
CA LYS A 141 13.84 -3.69 -34.31
C LYS A 141 13.44 -2.20 -34.37
N THR A 142 12.89 -1.75 -35.48
CA THR A 142 12.39 -0.37 -35.68
C THR A 142 11.23 -0.06 -34.74
N VAL A 143 10.26 -0.98 -34.57
CA VAL A 143 9.13 -0.86 -33.65
C VAL A 143 9.60 -0.82 -32.22
N VAL A 144 10.55 -1.68 -31.87
CA VAL A 144 11.16 -1.73 -30.51
C VAL A 144 11.85 -0.40 -30.18
N ARG A 145 12.60 0.15 -31.13
CA ARG A 145 13.28 1.44 -30.94
C ARG A 145 12.29 2.59 -30.78
N ALA A 146 11.28 2.66 -31.65
CA ALA A 146 10.25 3.70 -31.61
C ALA A 146 9.36 3.63 -30.33
N SER A 147 9.15 2.45 -29.78
CA SER A 147 8.34 2.28 -28.55
C SER A 147 9.08 2.65 -27.26
N ARG A 148 10.42 2.82 -27.27
CA ARG A 148 11.24 3.03 -26.08
C ARG A 148 10.87 4.29 -25.28
N PRO A 149 10.80 5.51 -25.86
CA PRO A 149 10.47 6.71 -25.12
C PRO A 149 9.08 6.63 -24.47
N TRP A 150 8.12 6.04 -25.18
CA TRP A 150 6.77 5.87 -24.67
C TRP A 150 6.69 4.83 -23.54
N ALA A 151 7.49 3.77 -23.61
CA ALA A 151 7.59 2.80 -22.51
C ALA A 151 8.18 3.43 -21.25
N ILE A 152 9.19 4.31 -21.39
CA ILE A 152 9.72 5.10 -20.27
C ILE A 152 8.62 6.02 -19.71
N ALA A 153 7.87 6.72 -20.56
CA ALA A 153 6.76 7.56 -20.12
C ALA A 153 5.70 6.77 -19.33
N VAL A 154 5.37 5.56 -19.77
CA VAL A 154 4.45 4.67 -19.02
C VAL A 154 5.07 4.27 -17.68
N ALA A 155 6.35 3.89 -17.63
CA ALA A 155 7.01 3.53 -16.36
C ALA A 155 7.04 4.71 -15.38
N VAL A 156 7.28 5.93 -15.86
CA VAL A 156 7.21 7.16 -15.04
C VAL A 156 5.78 7.43 -14.57
N ALA A 157 4.79 7.28 -15.45
CA ALA A 157 3.38 7.45 -15.06
C ALA A 157 2.97 6.46 -13.95
N MET A 158 3.55 5.25 -13.91
CA MET A 158 3.31 4.28 -12.84
C MET A 158 3.77 4.79 -11.46
N LEU A 159 4.69 5.76 -11.37
CA LEU A 159 5.04 6.40 -10.10
C LEU A 159 3.85 7.16 -9.47
N GLY A 160 2.91 7.63 -10.28
CA GLY A 160 1.65 8.20 -9.77
C GLY A 160 0.55 7.14 -9.64
N VAL A 161 0.38 6.30 -10.66
CA VAL A 161 -0.70 5.29 -10.70
C VAL A 161 -0.59 4.28 -9.58
N PHE A 162 0.62 3.81 -9.26
CA PHE A 162 0.81 2.78 -8.23
C PHE A 162 0.39 3.23 -6.83
N PRO A 163 0.83 4.39 -6.29
CA PRO A 163 0.33 4.89 -5.00
C PRO A 163 -1.18 5.14 -5.00
N LEU A 164 -1.74 5.70 -6.08
CA LEU A 164 -3.19 5.90 -6.19
C LEU A 164 -3.95 4.57 -6.16
N ALA A 165 -3.41 3.53 -6.81
CA ALA A 165 -3.97 2.18 -6.72
C ALA A 165 -3.87 1.63 -5.28
N GLN A 166 -2.74 1.83 -4.59
CA GLN A 166 -2.62 1.43 -3.18
C GLN A 166 -3.63 2.14 -2.28
N MET A 167 -3.88 3.43 -2.49
CA MET A 167 -4.92 4.16 -1.77
C MET A 167 -6.31 3.57 -2.02
N ALA A 168 -6.65 3.29 -3.28
CA ALA A 168 -7.98 2.80 -3.65
C ALA A 168 -8.22 1.34 -3.22
N PHE A 169 -7.25 0.45 -3.43
CA PHE A 169 -7.41 -0.99 -3.19
C PHE A 169 -7.03 -1.37 -1.76
N PHE A 170 -5.81 -1.05 -1.31
CA PHE A 170 -5.35 -1.36 0.03
C PHE A 170 -5.98 -0.43 1.07
N GLY A 171 -5.82 0.88 0.89
CA GLY A 171 -6.35 1.88 1.82
C GLY A 171 -7.88 1.87 1.93
N GLY A 172 -8.59 1.53 0.84
CA GLY A 172 -10.04 1.37 0.82
C GLY A 172 -10.55 0.02 1.37
N THR A 173 -9.66 -0.89 1.75
CA THR A 173 -10.05 -2.18 2.35
C THR A 173 -10.01 -2.07 3.87
N ASP A 174 -11.10 -2.43 4.51
CA ASP A 174 -11.21 -2.50 5.96
C ASP A 174 -10.70 -3.86 6.45
N TYR A 175 -9.63 -3.82 7.26
CA TYR A 175 -9.01 -5.00 7.87
C TYR A 175 -9.35 -5.11 9.36
N ARG A 176 -10.49 -4.53 9.81
CA ARG A 176 -10.87 -4.58 11.23
C ARG A 176 -11.00 -6.01 11.73
N ARG A 177 -10.49 -6.22 12.94
CA ARG A 177 -10.51 -7.50 13.65
C ARG A 177 -10.33 -7.24 15.14
N HIS A 178 -10.42 -8.28 15.97
CA HIS A 178 -9.99 -8.15 17.36
C HIS A 178 -8.51 -7.76 17.41
N ALA A 179 -8.21 -6.74 18.21
CA ALA A 179 -6.86 -6.23 18.43
C ALA A 179 -6.72 -5.66 19.84
N ASP A 180 -5.48 -5.53 20.32
CA ASP A 180 -5.19 -5.03 21.65
C ASP A 180 -5.48 -3.54 21.78
N VAL A 181 -5.31 -2.78 20.67
CA VAL A 181 -5.47 -1.33 20.66
C VAL A 181 -5.77 -0.80 19.26
N ALA A 182 -6.51 0.31 19.17
CA ALA A 182 -6.62 1.09 17.95
C ALA A 182 -5.93 2.46 18.10
N VAL A 183 -5.02 2.78 17.18
CA VAL A 183 -4.39 4.09 17.07
C VAL A 183 -5.18 4.94 16.08
N VAL A 184 -5.64 6.09 16.53
CA VAL A 184 -6.44 7.05 15.76
C VAL A 184 -5.57 8.24 15.39
N PHE A 185 -5.31 8.39 14.10
CA PHE A 185 -4.46 9.48 13.59
C PHE A 185 -5.19 10.81 13.56
N GLY A 186 -4.52 11.86 13.98
CA GLY A 186 -4.98 13.25 13.92
C GLY A 186 -5.18 13.77 12.49
N ALA A 187 -5.99 14.82 12.35
CA ALA A 187 -6.18 15.54 11.10
C ALA A 187 -6.24 17.07 11.34
N ARG A 188 -7.30 17.55 11.97
CA ARG A 188 -7.44 18.93 12.44
C ARG A 188 -8.56 19.05 13.46
N ALA A 189 -8.29 19.69 14.60
CA ALA A 189 -9.28 20.29 15.47
C ALA A 189 -9.23 21.81 15.34
N TYR A 190 -10.39 22.48 15.32
CA TYR A 190 -10.47 23.94 15.27
C TYR A 190 -10.32 24.54 16.67
N ALA A 191 -9.97 25.83 16.76
CA ALA A 191 -9.73 26.53 18.01
C ALA A 191 -10.90 26.46 19.03
N ASN A 192 -12.12 26.21 18.56
CA ASN A 192 -13.31 26.01 19.39
C ASN A 192 -13.53 24.53 19.82
N GLY A 193 -12.55 23.64 19.60
CA GLY A 193 -12.65 22.22 19.93
C GLY A 193 -13.48 21.37 18.94
N VAL A 194 -14.03 21.97 17.90
CA VAL A 194 -14.77 21.25 16.87
C VAL A 194 -13.82 20.48 15.98
N LEU A 195 -14.09 19.20 15.76
CA LEU A 195 -13.31 18.36 14.88
C LEU A 195 -13.61 18.66 13.41
N SER A 196 -12.58 18.62 12.55
CA SER A 196 -12.81 18.57 11.10
C SER A 196 -13.59 17.33 10.73
N THR A 197 -14.30 17.33 9.60
CA THR A 197 -15.05 16.16 9.12
C THR A 197 -14.18 14.90 9.08
N SER A 198 -12.94 15.01 8.58
CA SER A 198 -12.02 13.88 8.55
C SER A 198 -11.68 13.35 9.95
N LEU A 199 -11.45 14.24 10.92
CA LEU A 199 -11.13 13.83 12.27
C LEU A 199 -12.33 13.23 12.99
N GLU A 200 -13.51 13.83 12.82
CA GLU A 200 -14.78 13.30 13.34
C GLU A 200 -15.04 11.87 12.81
N ASP A 201 -14.84 11.62 11.52
CA ASP A 201 -15.01 10.30 10.91
C ASP A 201 -14.05 9.26 11.52
N ARG A 202 -12.78 9.64 11.78
CA ARG A 202 -11.80 8.76 12.44
C ARG A 202 -12.22 8.41 13.87
N VAL A 203 -12.57 9.43 14.66
CA VAL A 203 -12.98 9.23 16.05
C VAL A 203 -14.25 8.41 16.16
N ARG A 204 -15.25 8.64 15.28
CA ARG A 204 -16.46 7.80 15.21
C ARG A 204 -16.12 6.35 14.89
N THR A 205 -15.29 6.12 13.88
CA THR A 205 -14.89 4.77 13.50
C THR A 205 -14.18 4.06 14.65
N ALA A 206 -13.29 4.76 15.37
CA ALA A 206 -12.60 4.20 16.54
C ALA A 206 -13.56 3.91 17.71
N ALA A 207 -14.51 4.81 17.98
CA ALA A 207 -15.55 4.58 18.99
C ALA A 207 -16.43 3.36 18.63
N ASP A 208 -16.71 3.15 17.33
CA ASP A 208 -17.44 1.97 16.87
C ASP A 208 -16.63 0.68 17.05
N LEU A 209 -15.30 0.69 16.82
CA LEU A 209 -14.42 -0.44 17.11
C LEU A 209 -14.43 -0.81 18.60
N TYR A 210 -14.37 0.19 19.49
CA TYR A 210 -14.44 -0.01 20.92
C TYR A 210 -15.82 -0.58 21.35
N ARG A 211 -16.92 0.05 20.92
CA ARG A 211 -18.28 -0.36 21.31
C ARG A 211 -18.66 -1.75 20.78
N SER A 212 -18.09 -2.15 19.65
CA SER A 212 -18.27 -3.50 19.10
C SER A 212 -17.38 -4.55 19.79
N GLY A 213 -16.55 -4.15 20.77
CA GLY A 213 -15.64 -5.04 21.49
C GLY A 213 -14.45 -5.52 20.67
N LEU A 214 -14.16 -4.91 19.54
CA LEU A 214 -13.02 -5.28 18.71
C LEU A 214 -11.69 -4.81 19.29
N VAL A 215 -11.70 -3.70 20.05
CA VAL A 215 -10.53 -3.19 20.77
C VAL A 215 -10.91 -2.76 22.18
N PRO A 216 -10.12 -3.07 23.21
CA PRO A 216 -10.36 -2.60 24.58
C PRO A 216 -9.83 -1.19 24.84
N ARG A 217 -8.96 -0.65 23.98
CA ARG A 217 -8.28 0.64 24.19
C ARG A 217 -8.11 1.41 22.89
N LEU A 218 -8.05 2.74 23.00
CA LEU A 218 -7.77 3.68 21.94
C LEU A 218 -6.54 4.53 22.29
N ILE A 219 -5.68 4.80 21.32
CA ILE A 219 -4.64 5.84 21.43
C ILE A 219 -5.01 6.94 20.42
N MET A 220 -5.23 8.16 20.93
CA MET A 220 -5.47 9.34 20.12
C MET A 220 -4.11 9.99 19.85
N SER A 221 -3.64 9.97 18.59
CA SER A 221 -2.35 10.55 18.22
C SER A 221 -2.56 11.79 17.35
N GLY A 222 -2.10 12.92 17.82
CA GLY A 222 -2.22 14.24 17.17
C GLY A 222 -1.25 15.24 17.77
N GLY A 223 -1.23 16.44 17.21
CA GLY A 223 -0.38 17.53 17.68
C GLY A 223 -1.16 18.66 18.35
N VAL A 224 -0.41 19.66 18.81
CA VAL A 224 -0.96 20.94 19.25
C VAL A 224 -0.89 21.89 18.07
N ASP A 225 -2.04 22.33 17.55
CA ASP A 225 -2.08 23.31 16.45
C ASP A 225 -1.61 24.70 16.91
N THR A 226 -1.27 25.55 15.96
CA THR A 226 -0.88 26.97 16.18
C THR A 226 -1.92 27.78 16.97
N SER A 227 -3.17 27.30 17.03
CA SER A 227 -4.24 27.84 17.89
C SER A 227 -4.14 27.42 19.36
N ALA A 228 -3.08 26.72 19.78
CA ALA A 228 -2.90 26.11 21.10
C ALA A 228 -4.00 25.10 21.50
N MET A 229 -4.81 24.61 20.53
CA MET A 229 -5.77 23.53 20.75
C MET A 229 -5.05 22.20 20.69
N ASP A 230 -5.15 21.43 21.74
CA ASP A 230 -4.68 20.05 21.78
C ASP A 230 -5.68 19.15 21.05
N GLU A 231 -5.30 18.68 19.87
CA GLU A 231 -6.13 17.85 19.01
C GLU A 231 -6.53 16.54 19.72
N THR A 232 -5.63 15.94 20.49
CA THR A 232 -5.87 14.66 21.16
C THR A 232 -6.90 14.79 22.28
N VAL A 233 -6.92 15.91 22.98
CA VAL A 233 -7.95 16.22 23.98
C VAL A 233 -9.32 16.35 23.31
N ALA A 234 -9.43 17.06 22.21
CA ALA A 234 -10.68 17.18 21.45
C ALA A 234 -11.16 15.83 20.91
N MET A 235 -10.22 14.97 20.44
CA MET A 235 -10.52 13.61 19.99
C MET A 235 -11.04 12.74 21.15
N ARG A 236 -10.38 12.79 22.33
CA ARG A 236 -10.81 12.07 23.53
C ARG A 236 -12.21 12.50 23.95
N ASP A 237 -12.44 13.80 24.09
CA ASP A 237 -13.73 14.32 24.56
C ASP A 237 -14.87 13.91 23.61
N ARG A 238 -14.57 13.89 22.31
CA ARG A 238 -15.51 13.39 21.31
C ARG A 238 -15.75 11.88 21.43
N ALA A 239 -14.70 11.08 21.64
CA ALA A 239 -14.85 9.63 21.84
C ALA A 239 -15.66 9.31 23.12
N VAL A 240 -15.44 10.07 24.20
CA VAL A 240 -16.21 9.96 25.44
C VAL A 240 -17.69 10.28 25.18
N ALA A 241 -18.00 11.32 24.44
CA ALA A 241 -19.37 11.68 24.04
C ALA A 241 -20.01 10.58 23.15
N LEU A 242 -19.21 9.72 22.50
CA LEU A 242 -19.65 8.57 21.73
C LEU A 242 -19.72 7.26 22.54
N GLY A 243 -19.49 7.33 23.86
CA GLY A 243 -19.65 6.20 24.78
C GLY A 243 -18.37 5.40 25.06
N VAL A 244 -17.19 5.90 24.73
CA VAL A 244 -15.91 5.30 25.11
C VAL A 244 -15.50 5.85 26.49
N PRO A 245 -15.25 5.00 27.52
CA PRO A 245 -14.77 5.49 28.82
C PRO A 245 -13.42 6.21 28.68
N ALA A 246 -13.25 7.31 29.41
CA ALA A 246 -11.98 8.07 29.39
C ALA A 246 -10.78 7.20 29.83
N SER A 247 -11.00 6.20 30.69
CA SER A 247 -9.98 5.25 31.14
C SER A 247 -9.50 4.28 30.07
N ALA A 248 -10.23 4.16 28.94
CA ALA A 248 -9.86 3.35 27.79
C ALA A 248 -9.15 4.16 26.69
N ILE A 249 -8.81 5.44 26.95
CA ILE A 249 -8.24 6.35 25.96
C ILE A 249 -6.91 6.89 26.48
N ASP A 250 -5.85 6.62 25.75
CA ASP A 250 -4.53 7.24 25.92
C ASP A 250 -4.31 8.34 24.89
N LEU A 251 -3.48 9.33 25.23
CA LEU A 251 -3.17 10.48 24.38
C LEU A 251 -1.69 10.47 24.00
N ASP A 252 -1.42 10.60 22.70
CA ASP A 252 -0.11 10.90 22.14
C ASP A 252 -0.14 12.32 21.55
N ASN A 253 0.33 13.30 22.32
CA ASN A 253 0.29 14.71 21.97
C ASN A 253 1.47 15.16 21.06
N TRP A 254 2.30 14.23 20.64
CA TRP A 254 3.49 14.50 19.82
C TRP A 254 3.29 14.20 18.33
N GLY A 255 2.09 13.75 17.94
CA GLY A 255 1.75 13.28 16.61
C GLY A 255 1.55 14.39 15.57
N GLU A 256 2.45 15.37 15.45
CA GLU A 256 2.38 16.46 14.47
C GLU A 256 2.43 15.99 13.00
N ASN A 257 3.02 14.83 12.76
CA ASN A 257 3.11 14.17 11.47
C ASN A 257 3.15 12.66 11.66
N THR A 258 3.14 11.88 10.56
CA THR A 258 3.06 10.42 10.63
C THR A 258 4.26 9.78 11.35
N ASP A 259 5.48 10.29 11.15
CA ASP A 259 6.67 9.76 11.82
C ASP A 259 6.62 10.03 13.32
N ALA A 260 6.21 11.24 13.71
CA ALA A 260 6.02 11.62 15.10
C ALA A 260 4.92 10.79 15.77
N SER A 261 3.79 10.55 15.08
CA SER A 261 2.74 9.65 15.56
C SER A 261 3.24 8.23 15.81
N VAL A 262 4.02 7.67 14.89
CA VAL A 262 4.60 6.34 15.05
C VAL A 262 5.62 6.34 16.20
N ALA A 263 6.51 7.34 16.26
CA ALA A 263 7.50 7.46 17.33
C ALA A 263 6.86 7.62 18.72
N GLY A 264 5.74 8.34 18.83
CA GLY A 264 4.99 8.53 20.07
C GLY A 264 4.21 7.28 20.48
N THR A 265 3.56 6.62 19.51
CA THR A 265 2.68 5.48 19.81
C THR A 265 3.43 4.17 20.02
N VAL A 266 4.55 3.90 19.35
CA VAL A 266 5.32 2.64 19.50
C VAL A 266 5.73 2.38 20.97
N PRO A 267 6.29 3.34 21.74
CA PRO A 267 6.59 3.11 23.15
C PRO A 267 5.34 2.80 23.99
N MET A 268 4.18 3.36 23.63
CA MET A 268 2.91 3.07 24.32
C MET A 268 2.46 1.63 24.02
N LEU A 269 2.58 1.18 22.77
CA LEU A 269 2.29 -0.20 22.37
C LEU A 269 3.21 -1.20 23.10
N GLU A 270 4.50 -0.89 23.20
CA GLU A 270 5.48 -1.72 23.90
C GLU A 270 5.21 -1.79 25.41
N ARG A 271 4.92 -0.66 26.05
CA ARG A 271 4.53 -0.57 27.46
C ARG A 271 3.33 -1.45 27.78
N ASP A 272 2.35 -1.45 26.87
CA ASP A 272 1.07 -2.15 27.06
C ASP A 272 1.14 -3.61 26.54
N HIS A 273 2.33 -4.06 26.10
CA HIS A 273 2.55 -5.39 25.52
C HIS A 273 1.58 -5.72 24.38
N ALA A 274 1.18 -4.70 23.60
CA ALA A 274 0.30 -4.90 22.48
C ALA A 274 1.02 -5.73 21.39
N THR A 275 0.32 -6.69 20.83
CA THR A 275 0.79 -7.54 19.73
C THR A 275 0.01 -7.26 18.45
N THR A 276 -1.24 -6.84 18.58
CA THR A 276 -2.15 -6.57 17.48
C THR A 276 -2.67 -5.15 17.56
N VAL A 277 -2.48 -4.39 16.46
CA VAL A 277 -2.77 -2.95 16.41
C VAL A 277 -3.64 -2.62 15.19
N LEU A 278 -4.71 -1.88 15.40
CA LEU A 278 -5.48 -1.26 14.32
C LEU A 278 -5.04 0.20 14.14
N ALA A 279 -4.82 0.63 12.91
CA ALA A 279 -4.56 2.03 12.57
C ALA A 279 -5.77 2.63 11.86
N VAL A 280 -6.39 3.64 12.44
CA VAL A 280 -7.61 4.30 11.94
C VAL A 280 -7.27 5.63 11.30
N SER A 281 -7.57 5.77 10.01
CA SER A 281 -7.38 7.02 9.26
C SER A 281 -8.22 7.04 7.97
N GLN A 282 -8.14 8.11 7.17
CA GLN A 282 -8.74 8.13 5.83
C GLN A 282 -8.01 7.15 4.90
N PHE A 283 -8.75 6.54 3.98
CA PHE A 283 -8.27 5.51 3.06
C PHE A 283 -6.98 5.90 2.31
N TYR A 284 -6.88 7.16 1.87
CA TYR A 284 -5.72 7.62 1.11
C TYR A 284 -4.44 7.76 1.97
N HIS A 285 -4.58 7.88 3.30
CA HIS A 285 -3.48 8.01 4.25
C HIS A 285 -2.95 6.65 4.75
N LEU A 286 -3.78 5.61 4.74
CA LEU A 286 -3.47 4.30 5.32
C LEU A 286 -2.25 3.59 4.70
N PRO A 287 -1.99 3.67 3.37
CA PRO A 287 -0.77 3.10 2.81
C PRO A 287 0.52 3.68 3.43
N ARG A 288 0.57 5.00 3.65
CA ARG A 288 1.71 5.67 4.28
C ARG A 288 1.86 5.29 5.74
N ILE A 289 0.77 5.22 6.49
CA ILE A 289 0.78 4.78 7.90
C ILE A 289 1.34 3.36 8.00
N LYS A 290 0.89 2.44 7.13
CA LYS A 290 1.41 1.07 7.10
C LYS A 290 2.90 1.01 6.85
N LEU A 291 3.42 1.83 5.92
CA LEU A 291 4.86 1.92 5.64
C LEU A 291 5.64 2.47 6.84
N ALA A 292 5.12 3.52 7.50
CA ALA A 292 5.77 4.11 8.67
C ALA A 292 5.89 3.12 9.82
N TYR A 293 4.83 2.40 10.16
CA TYR A 293 4.89 1.36 11.20
C TYR A 293 5.84 0.22 10.82
N ARG A 294 5.84 -0.22 9.56
CA ARG A 294 6.79 -1.24 9.09
C ARG A 294 8.24 -0.79 9.23
N ALA A 295 8.54 0.46 8.92
CA ALA A 295 9.88 1.02 9.15
C ALA A 295 10.27 1.05 10.63
N ALA A 296 9.30 1.13 11.54
CA ALA A 296 9.49 1.04 12.99
C ALA A 296 9.45 -0.41 13.54
N GLY A 297 9.31 -1.42 12.67
CA GLY A 297 9.27 -2.83 13.07
C GLY A 297 7.89 -3.35 13.48
N TRP A 298 6.81 -2.63 13.16
CA TRP A 298 5.43 -3.00 13.51
C TRP A 298 4.58 -3.31 12.28
N ASP A 299 3.76 -4.36 12.35
CA ASP A 299 2.79 -4.70 11.31
C ASP A 299 1.35 -4.43 11.78
N VAL A 300 0.88 -3.20 11.55
CA VAL A 300 -0.48 -2.79 11.95
C VAL A 300 -1.52 -3.17 10.91
N GLN A 301 -2.76 -3.44 11.33
CA GLN A 301 -3.90 -3.60 10.44
C GLN A 301 -4.60 -2.26 10.23
N THR A 302 -5.06 -2.00 9.03
CA THR A 302 -5.61 -0.69 8.66
C THR A 302 -7.13 -0.70 8.63
N VAL A 303 -7.74 0.36 9.17
CA VAL A 303 -9.18 0.56 9.19
C VAL A 303 -9.48 1.93 8.58
N PRO A 304 -10.06 1.99 7.37
CA PRO A 304 -10.49 3.24 6.78
C PRO A 304 -11.64 3.84 7.59
N ALA A 305 -11.51 5.14 7.91
CA ALA A 305 -12.57 5.88 8.56
C ALA A 305 -13.82 5.90 7.67
N THR A 306 -14.98 5.62 8.28
CA THR A 306 -16.26 5.66 7.59
C THR A 306 -16.60 7.10 7.23
N VAL A 307 -16.63 7.41 5.94
CA VAL A 307 -16.87 8.76 5.42
C VAL A 307 -18.32 9.16 5.64
N SER A 308 -18.55 10.17 6.48
CA SER A 308 -19.90 10.71 6.76
C SER A 308 -20.38 11.68 5.68
N ARG A 309 -19.46 12.38 5.03
CA ARG A 309 -19.71 13.36 3.99
C ARG A 309 -18.58 13.41 2.98
N TYR A 310 -18.90 13.59 1.70
CA TYR A 310 -17.89 13.86 0.68
C TYR A 310 -17.06 15.10 1.05
N ILE A 311 -15.75 14.99 0.92
CA ILE A 311 -14.80 16.07 1.22
C ILE A 311 -14.19 16.52 -0.09
N ASP A 312 -14.46 17.77 -0.50
CA ASP A 312 -13.99 18.33 -1.78
C ASP A 312 -12.47 18.31 -1.93
N GLN A 313 -11.74 18.34 -0.81
CA GLN A 313 -10.27 18.30 -0.80
C GLN A 313 -9.67 16.88 -0.93
N THR A 314 -10.49 15.83 -1.01
CA THR A 314 -9.98 14.45 -1.14
C THR A 314 -9.03 14.26 -2.31
N PRO A 315 -9.30 14.76 -3.55
CA PRO A 315 -8.36 14.62 -4.66
C PRO A 315 -7.01 15.30 -4.41
N LEU A 316 -7.01 16.48 -3.79
CA LEU A 316 -5.77 17.19 -3.43
C LEU A 316 -4.99 16.43 -2.35
N SER A 317 -5.68 15.87 -1.36
CA SER A 317 -5.08 15.03 -0.33
C SER A 317 -4.43 13.79 -0.95
N MET A 318 -5.13 13.10 -1.85
CA MET A 318 -4.58 11.95 -2.59
C MET A 318 -3.35 12.34 -3.41
N ALA A 319 -3.38 13.48 -4.11
CA ALA A 319 -2.23 13.95 -4.89
C ALA A 319 -1.00 14.22 -4.00
N ARG A 320 -1.20 14.78 -2.81
CA ARG A 320 -0.14 15.00 -1.82
C ARG A 320 0.43 13.69 -1.25
N GLU A 321 -0.38 12.66 -1.11
CA GLU A 321 0.05 11.35 -0.62
C GLU A 321 0.92 10.59 -1.64
N VAL A 322 0.88 10.92 -2.94
CA VAL A 322 1.72 10.25 -3.95
C VAL A 322 3.23 10.39 -3.67
N PRO A 323 3.81 11.60 -3.55
CA PRO A 323 5.22 11.73 -3.18
C PRO A 323 5.52 11.21 -1.77
N ALA A 324 4.61 11.40 -0.81
CA ALA A 324 4.78 10.90 0.54
C ALA A 324 4.88 9.37 0.56
N PHE A 325 4.06 8.65 -0.21
CA PHE A 325 4.15 7.19 -0.33
C PHE A 325 5.57 6.73 -0.71
N TRP A 326 6.18 7.36 -1.70
CA TRP A 326 7.52 6.98 -2.15
C TRP A 326 8.61 7.30 -1.14
N LEU A 327 8.49 8.41 -0.40
CA LEU A 327 9.42 8.73 0.69
C LEU A 327 9.35 7.68 1.80
N TYR A 328 8.15 7.31 2.23
CA TYR A 328 7.96 6.30 3.27
C TYR A 328 8.32 4.89 2.79
N TRP A 329 8.03 4.56 1.53
CA TRP A 329 8.50 3.31 0.95
C TRP A 329 10.02 3.24 0.93
N ALA A 330 10.72 4.29 0.51
CA ALA A 330 12.18 4.34 0.51
C ALA A 330 12.76 4.22 1.94
N ALA A 331 12.16 4.90 2.92
CA ALA A 331 12.54 4.77 4.32
C ALA A 331 12.35 3.33 4.84
N SER A 332 11.26 2.67 4.46
CA SER A 332 10.99 1.27 4.86
C SER A 332 11.96 0.24 4.28
N LEU A 333 12.72 0.60 3.23
CA LEU A 333 13.77 -0.29 2.66
C LEU A 333 15.03 -0.35 3.54
N ILE A 334 15.26 0.65 4.38
CA ILE A 334 16.45 0.76 5.25
C ILE A 334 16.12 0.63 6.74
N GLY A 335 14.84 0.57 7.08
CA GLY A 335 14.36 0.38 8.46
C GLY A 335 14.60 -1.03 8.98
N PRO A 336 14.45 -1.26 10.31
CA PRO A 336 14.72 -2.54 10.96
C PRO A 336 13.78 -3.68 10.51
N GLY A 337 12.70 -3.38 9.81
CA GLY A 337 11.66 -4.34 9.46
C GLY A 337 10.75 -4.73 10.64
N PRO A 338 9.60 -5.41 10.38
CA PRO A 338 8.71 -5.89 11.44
C PRO A 338 9.47 -6.83 12.36
N ARG A 339 9.27 -6.69 13.66
CA ARG A 339 9.70 -7.67 14.64
C ARG A 339 8.96 -8.97 14.32
N GLY A 340 9.69 -10.03 13.99
CA GLY A 340 9.11 -11.36 13.79
C GLY A 340 8.53 -11.86 15.11
N ASP A 341 7.34 -12.48 15.04
CA ASP A 341 6.74 -13.22 16.12
C ASP A 341 7.57 -14.47 16.46
#